data_a432e2c8323534b17eaefc17ca0d95fb
#
_entry.id   a432e2c8323534b17eaefc17ca0d95fb
#
_cell.length_a   1.000
_cell.length_b   1.000
_cell.length_c   1.000
_cell.angle_alpha   90.00
_cell.angle_beta   90.00
_cell.angle_gamma   90.00
#
_symmetry.space_group_name_H-M   'P 1'
#
loop_
_entity.id
_entity.type
_entity.pdbx_description
1 polymer ?
#
loop_
_entity_poly.entity_id
_entity_poly.type
_entity_poly.pdbx_seq_one_letter_code
_entity_poly.pdbx_strand_id
1 'polypeptide(L)'
;MIRPGDKEPVSYFTETKGKLSGMNQAFYAVQERDEDICFASDHGRVWVYQKGSGEFVLLELPTKGRITSIHTVAPDMSVITTDSDGFFTCNLKTKASVHYSFLTCKELPAKPILSAYVDRSSEVWFEQEEPGVVAHFNPFTGVVTREQILIEYSNPERSRPAFHIHEDVNGYLWVHPYGGGFSYFDPQKKRLVPFYNGLGSRDWRFSNKIHSAFSDKQGNLWMCTHSKGLEKVTYRNVPFSMMTPVPQEYESLHNEIRALCEDKQGNLWVGVKDGILRIYDADRTYKGYLTENGIISTVGTPVKGTAYFIIQDSKGVIWIATKGDGLIRAEATSLSGMSYKLTRYLHQEDDMYSLSDNNVYCVYEDHNGRIWAATFAGGINYLTENEDGKVLFINHRNHLKGYPIDPCYKARFITSDNNGRLWVG
;
A
#
# COMPACT_ATOMS: atom_id res chain seq x y z
N MET A 1 -24.13 7.87 -41.78
CA MET A 1 -24.61 6.81 -40.87
C MET A 1 -24.77 5.53 -41.69
N ILE A 2 -24.35 4.42 -41.20
CA ILE A 2 -24.53 3.08 -41.81
C ILE A 2 -25.31 2.25 -40.80
N ARG A 3 -26.46 1.68 -41.18
CA ARG A 3 -27.22 0.73 -40.37
C ARG A 3 -26.85 -0.70 -40.75
N PRO A 4 -26.93 -1.67 -39.87
CA PRO A 4 -26.79 -3.07 -40.25
C PRO A 4 -27.76 -3.41 -41.38
N GLY A 5 -27.23 -3.78 -42.57
CA GLY A 5 -28.01 -4.06 -43.79
C GLY A 5 -28.02 -2.94 -44.83
N ASP A 6 -27.55 -1.72 -44.51
CA ASP A 6 -27.43 -0.65 -45.51
C ASP A 6 -26.31 -0.96 -46.50
N LYS A 7 -26.55 -0.75 -47.77
CA LYS A 7 -25.54 -0.90 -48.85
C LYS A 7 -24.65 0.33 -49.00
N GLU A 8 -25.15 1.49 -48.58
CA GLU A 8 -24.46 2.77 -48.71
C GLU A 8 -24.64 3.64 -47.46
N PRO A 9 -23.62 4.43 -47.06
CA PRO A 9 -23.73 5.34 -45.93
C PRO A 9 -24.68 6.51 -46.30
N VAL A 10 -25.54 6.89 -45.36
CA VAL A 10 -26.36 8.11 -45.49
C VAL A 10 -25.50 9.29 -45.02
N SER A 11 -25.26 10.25 -45.92
CA SER A 11 -24.59 11.50 -45.60
C SER A 11 -25.60 12.58 -45.27
N TYR A 12 -25.46 13.22 -44.11
CA TYR A 12 -26.29 14.34 -43.67
C TYR A 12 -25.69 15.72 -43.98
N PHE A 13 -24.52 15.77 -44.65
CA PHE A 13 -23.72 16.99 -44.77
C PHE A 13 -23.78 17.69 -46.12
N THR A 14 -24.34 17.10 -47.17
CA THR A 14 -24.05 17.56 -48.52
C THR A 14 -25.11 18.45 -49.17
N GLU A 15 -26.33 18.59 -48.63
CA GLU A 15 -27.38 19.28 -49.40
C GLU A 15 -28.39 20.13 -48.62
N THR A 16 -28.11 20.52 -47.38
CA THR A 16 -29.12 21.23 -46.60
C THR A 16 -29.02 22.74 -46.70
N LYS A 17 -29.86 23.32 -47.52
CA LYS A 17 -30.34 24.69 -47.37
C LYS A 17 -31.33 24.68 -46.20
N GLY A 18 -31.04 25.37 -45.11
CA GLY A 18 -31.97 25.49 -44.01
C GLY A 18 -31.38 25.19 -42.63
N LYS A 19 -32.10 24.50 -41.76
CA LYS A 19 -31.80 24.27 -40.34
C LYS A 19 -30.44 23.66 -40.03
N LEU A 20 -29.75 23.08 -40.99
CA LEU A 20 -28.43 22.45 -40.82
C LEU A 20 -27.29 23.27 -41.44
N SER A 21 -27.55 24.52 -41.86
CA SER A 21 -26.50 25.44 -42.30
C SER A 21 -25.56 25.72 -41.10
N GLY A 22 -24.35 25.22 -41.13
CA GLY A 22 -23.38 25.31 -40.04
C GLY A 22 -22.89 23.96 -39.51
N MET A 23 -23.43 22.82 -39.98
CA MET A 23 -22.89 21.49 -39.67
C MET A 23 -21.62 21.13 -40.46
N ASN A 24 -21.15 21.96 -41.35
CA ASN A 24 -19.85 21.78 -42.04
C ASN A 24 -18.67 22.15 -41.15
N GLN A 25 -18.71 21.73 -39.90
CA GLN A 25 -17.67 21.95 -38.90
C GLN A 25 -17.11 20.62 -38.42
N ALA A 26 -15.87 20.64 -37.94
CA ALA A 26 -15.32 19.48 -37.30
C ALA A 26 -16.05 19.19 -35.98
N PHE A 27 -16.35 17.93 -35.75
CA PHE A 27 -16.86 17.48 -34.45
C PHE A 27 -15.70 16.96 -33.60
N TYR A 28 -15.62 17.40 -32.36
CA TYR A 28 -14.53 17.08 -31.43
C TYR A 28 -14.98 16.12 -30.37
N ALA A 29 -16.29 16.03 -30.11
CA ALA A 29 -16.86 15.08 -29.17
C ALA A 29 -18.16 14.48 -29.69
N VAL A 30 -18.37 13.20 -29.43
CA VAL A 30 -19.61 12.47 -29.76
C VAL A 30 -20.02 11.66 -28.56
N GLN A 31 -21.29 11.78 -28.20
CA GLN A 31 -21.88 11.00 -27.10
C GLN A 31 -23.16 10.32 -27.60
N GLU A 32 -23.20 9.00 -27.55
CA GLU A 32 -24.43 8.25 -27.78
C GLU A 32 -25.22 8.14 -26.44
N ARG A 33 -26.54 8.33 -26.58
CA ARG A 33 -27.54 8.12 -25.52
C ARG A 33 -28.62 7.18 -26.07
N ASP A 34 -29.49 6.70 -25.19
CA ASP A 34 -30.55 5.75 -25.62
C ASP A 34 -31.38 6.27 -26.78
N GLU A 35 -31.86 7.50 -26.69
CA GLU A 35 -32.75 8.13 -27.69
C GLU A 35 -32.04 9.08 -28.64
N ASP A 36 -30.82 9.50 -28.36
CA ASP A 36 -30.15 10.59 -29.07
C ASP A 36 -28.66 10.28 -29.33
N ILE A 37 -28.06 11.00 -30.27
CA ILE A 37 -26.62 11.10 -30.45
C ILE A 37 -26.25 12.59 -30.46
N CYS A 38 -25.34 12.97 -29.57
CA CYS A 38 -24.86 14.35 -29.48
C CYS A 38 -23.54 14.50 -30.22
N PHE A 39 -23.41 15.55 -31.02
CA PHE A 39 -22.21 15.93 -31.75
C PHE A 39 -21.82 17.34 -31.35
N ALA A 40 -20.60 17.52 -30.84
CA ALA A 40 -20.11 18.80 -30.37
C ALA A 40 -19.07 19.41 -31.29
N SER A 41 -19.13 20.70 -31.46
CA SER A 41 -18.23 21.45 -32.34
C SER A 41 -17.71 22.74 -31.70
N ASP A 42 -17.14 23.62 -32.48
CA ASP A 42 -16.69 24.94 -32.05
C ASP A 42 -17.83 25.85 -31.62
N HIS A 43 -17.52 26.93 -30.93
CA HIS A 43 -18.45 28.00 -30.52
C HIS A 43 -19.63 27.51 -29.70
N GLY A 44 -19.39 26.51 -28.82
CA GLY A 44 -20.42 26.03 -27.91
C GLY A 44 -21.61 25.30 -28.58
N ARG A 45 -21.47 24.82 -29.81
CA ARG A 45 -22.55 24.17 -30.54
C ARG A 45 -22.60 22.69 -30.30
N VAL A 46 -23.78 22.19 -29.89
CA VAL A 46 -24.10 20.77 -29.75
C VAL A 46 -25.28 20.43 -30.61
N TRP A 47 -25.07 19.53 -31.54
CA TRP A 47 -26.11 18.97 -32.39
C TRP A 47 -26.62 17.67 -31.82
N VAL A 48 -27.91 17.61 -31.52
CA VAL A 48 -28.57 16.43 -30.96
C VAL A 48 -29.37 15.75 -32.05
N TYR A 49 -28.93 14.58 -32.48
CA TYR A 49 -29.67 13.72 -33.40
C TYR A 49 -30.67 12.87 -32.64
N GLN A 50 -31.94 13.05 -32.88
CA GLN A 50 -33.04 12.29 -32.29
C GLN A 50 -33.26 11.01 -33.08
N LYS A 51 -32.97 9.85 -32.51
CA LYS A 51 -33.06 8.54 -33.19
C LYS A 51 -34.49 8.23 -33.64
N GLY A 52 -35.50 8.67 -32.87
CA GLY A 52 -36.91 8.40 -33.14
C GLY A 52 -37.48 9.20 -34.32
N SER A 53 -37.17 10.50 -34.43
CA SER A 53 -37.66 11.39 -35.49
C SER A 53 -36.73 11.50 -36.70
N GLY A 54 -35.44 11.18 -36.51
CA GLY A 54 -34.40 11.39 -37.50
C GLY A 54 -33.99 12.86 -37.67
N GLU A 55 -34.42 13.74 -36.77
CA GLU A 55 -34.16 15.18 -36.81
C GLU A 55 -32.95 15.59 -35.97
N PHE A 56 -32.33 16.71 -36.36
CA PHE A 56 -31.27 17.37 -35.55
C PHE A 56 -31.83 18.59 -34.85
N VAL A 57 -31.48 18.71 -33.57
CA VAL A 57 -31.77 19.88 -32.75
C VAL A 57 -30.44 20.55 -32.36
N LEU A 58 -30.33 21.86 -32.60
CA LEU A 58 -29.16 22.63 -32.15
C LEU A 58 -29.37 23.16 -30.74
N LEU A 59 -28.35 22.93 -29.94
CA LEU A 59 -28.15 23.59 -28.64
C LEU A 59 -26.91 24.48 -28.76
N GLU A 60 -27.04 25.75 -28.38
CA GLU A 60 -25.93 26.70 -28.32
C GLU A 60 -25.66 27.07 -26.87
N LEU A 61 -24.45 26.79 -26.42
CA LEU A 61 -23.96 27.20 -25.11
C LEU A 61 -23.34 28.61 -25.22
N PRO A 62 -23.41 29.42 -24.16
CA PRO A 62 -22.90 30.79 -24.16
C PRO A 62 -21.36 30.83 -24.04
N THR A 63 -20.66 30.19 -24.95
CA THR A 63 -19.20 30.17 -25.02
C THR A 63 -18.72 30.27 -26.48
N LYS A 64 -17.50 30.81 -26.64
CA LYS A 64 -16.78 30.79 -27.92
C LYS A 64 -15.80 29.63 -28.01
N GLY A 65 -15.59 28.91 -26.90
CA GLY A 65 -14.68 27.79 -26.78
C GLY A 65 -15.14 26.60 -27.63
N ARG A 66 -14.17 25.78 -28.00
CA ARG A 66 -14.41 24.49 -28.61
C ARG A 66 -14.83 23.50 -27.50
N ILE A 67 -15.88 22.74 -27.78
CA ILE A 67 -16.31 21.67 -26.89
C ILE A 67 -15.34 20.50 -27.02
N THR A 68 -14.79 20.03 -25.92
CA THR A 68 -13.79 18.95 -25.88
C THR A 68 -14.37 17.59 -25.49
N SER A 69 -15.41 17.58 -24.65
CA SER A 69 -16.13 16.35 -24.34
C SER A 69 -17.58 16.61 -23.92
N ILE A 70 -18.42 15.57 -24.06
CA ILE A 70 -19.80 15.53 -23.55
C ILE A 70 -19.98 14.22 -22.81
N HIS A 71 -20.52 14.30 -21.59
CA HIS A 71 -20.80 13.12 -20.76
C HIS A 71 -22.18 13.24 -20.12
N THR A 72 -23.01 12.22 -20.26
CA THR A 72 -24.27 12.12 -19.54
C THR A 72 -23.99 11.53 -18.14
N VAL A 73 -24.32 12.29 -17.11
CA VAL A 73 -24.11 11.92 -15.69
C VAL A 73 -25.40 11.54 -14.98
N ALA A 74 -26.53 11.96 -15.54
CA ALA A 74 -27.88 11.57 -15.10
C ALA A 74 -28.84 11.69 -16.29
N PRO A 75 -30.07 11.12 -16.24
CA PRO A 75 -31.01 11.14 -17.37
C PRO A 75 -31.28 12.52 -17.97
N ASP A 76 -31.30 13.54 -17.14
CA ASP A 76 -31.57 14.92 -17.55
C ASP A 76 -30.36 15.86 -17.36
N MET A 77 -29.17 15.32 -17.14
CA MET A 77 -27.95 16.11 -16.93
C MET A 77 -26.78 15.58 -17.74
N SER A 78 -26.20 16.48 -18.52
CA SER A 78 -24.92 16.25 -19.20
C SER A 78 -23.89 17.27 -18.75
N VAL A 79 -22.64 16.86 -18.65
CA VAL A 79 -21.49 17.74 -18.43
C VAL A 79 -20.77 17.91 -19.77
N ILE A 80 -20.55 19.17 -20.15
CA ILE A 80 -19.96 19.57 -21.43
C ILE A 80 -18.73 20.41 -21.13
N THR A 81 -17.56 19.95 -21.54
CA THR A 81 -16.27 20.61 -21.29
C THR A 81 -15.81 21.44 -22.48
N THR A 82 -15.02 22.49 -22.19
CA THR A 82 -14.47 23.38 -23.20
C THR A 82 -12.97 23.58 -23.04
N ASP A 83 -12.30 23.94 -24.13
CA ASP A 83 -10.87 24.23 -24.13
C ASP A 83 -10.49 25.59 -23.53
N SER A 84 -11.42 26.53 -23.40
CA SER A 84 -11.09 27.92 -23.05
C SER A 84 -11.97 28.53 -21.97
N ASP A 85 -13.08 27.89 -21.57
CA ASP A 85 -14.09 28.52 -20.73
C ASP A 85 -14.68 27.59 -19.64
N GLY A 86 -13.89 26.59 -19.19
CA GLY A 86 -14.33 25.64 -18.17
C GLY A 86 -15.33 24.63 -18.70
N PHE A 87 -16.45 24.43 -17.97
CA PHE A 87 -17.46 23.45 -18.36
C PHE A 87 -18.88 23.92 -18.06
N PHE A 88 -19.84 23.21 -18.63
CA PHE A 88 -21.27 23.45 -18.42
C PHE A 88 -21.93 22.17 -17.92
N THR A 89 -22.89 22.30 -17.00
CA THR A 89 -23.92 21.29 -16.82
C THR A 89 -25.12 21.69 -17.66
N CYS A 90 -25.72 20.75 -18.36
CA CYS A 90 -26.80 21.04 -19.30
C CYS A 90 -27.87 19.96 -19.30
N ASN A 91 -29.13 20.39 -19.29
CA ASN A 91 -30.25 19.54 -19.63
C ASN A 91 -30.51 19.68 -21.13
N LEU A 92 -30.20 18.62 -21.89
CA LEU A 92 -30.31 18.68 -23.37
C LEU A 92 -31.75 18.76 -23.88
N LYS A 93 -32.77 18.41 -23.08
CA LYS A 93 -34.19 18.52 -23.44
C LYS A 93 -34.71 19.93 -23.23
N THR A 94 -34.46 20.50 -22.05
CA THR A 94 -34.94 21.86 -21.68
C THR A 94 -34.02 22.96 -22.17
N LYS A 95 -32.78 22.62 -22.55
CA LYS A 95 -31.69 23.53 -22.92
C LYS A 95 -31.20 24.42 -21.75
N ALA A 96 -31.63 24.16 -20.54
CA ALA A 96 -31.13 24.85 -19.37
C ALA A 96 -29.67 24.44 -19.09
N SER A 97 -28.81 25.43 -18.85
CA SER A 97 -27.38 25.18 -18.57
C SER A 97 -26.88 26.06 -17.42
N VAL A 98 -25.89 25.52 -16.69
CA VAL A 98 -25.13 26.24 -15.68
C VAL A 98 -23.68 26.24 -16.08
N HIS A 99 -23.03 27.39 -16.02
CA HIS A 99 -21.65 27.61 -16.45
C HIS A 99 -20.70 27.63 -15.24
N TYR A 100 -19.68 26.80 -15.29
CA TYR A 100 -18.55 26.74 -14.34
C TYR A 100 -17.28 27.23 -15.04
N SER A 101 -17.10 28.56 -15.03
CA SER A 101 -15.95 29.17 -15.70
C SER A 101 -14.68 29.15 -14.85
N PHE A 102 -13.52 29.24 -15.46
CA PHE A 102 -12.23 29.39 -14.78
C PHE A 102 -12.19 30.66 -13.89
N LEU A 103 -13.04 31.64 -14.11
CA LEU A 103 -13.11 32.87 -13.33
C LEU A 103 -13.98 32.72 -12.08
N THR A 104 -15.03 31.90 -12.15
CA THR A 104 -16.01 31.75 -11.06
C THR A 104 -15.71 30.55 -10.18
N CYS A 105 -15.01 29.54 -10.68
CA CYS A 105 -14.65 28.33 -9.95
C CYS A 105 -13.14 28.28 -9.71
N LYS A 106 -12.71 28.64 -8.49
CA LYS A 106 -11.28 28.73 -8.12
C LYS A 106 -10.59 27.36 -8.02
N GLU A 107 -11.34 26.32 -7.77
CA GLU A 107 -10.89 24.95 -7.67
C GLU A 107 -10.53 24.36 -9.05
N LEU A 108 -11.10 24.93 -10.11
CA LEU A 108 -10.82 24.53 -11.48
C LEU A 108 -9.56 25.25 -11.98
N PRO A 109 -8.47 24.52 -12.33
CA PRO A 109 -7.30 25.14 -12.94
C PRO A 109 -7.64 25.94 -14.19
N ALA A 110 -7.07 27.15 -14.36
CA ALA A 110 -7.28 27.99 -15.53
C ALA A 110 -6.48 27.47 -16.73
N LYS A 111 -6.68 26.21 -17.08
CA LYS A 111 -6.07 25.49 -18.20
C LYS A 111 -7.17 24.83 -19.05
N PRO A 112 -6.94 24.63 -20.36
CA PRO A 112 -7.88 23.89 -21.20
C PRO A 112 -8.28 22.56 -20.57
N ILE A 113 -9.58 22.26 -20.60
CA ILE A 113 -10.06 20.90 -20.32
C ILE A 113 -9.98 20.12 -21.62
N LEU A 114 -9.10 19.13 -21.70
CA LEU A 114 -8.86 18.35 -22.93
C LEU A 114 -9.90 17.25 -23.10
N SER A 115 -10.27 16.61 -22.02
CA SER A 115 -11.34 15.61 -21.96
C SER A 115 -11.86 15.47 -20.53
N ALA A 116 -12.86 14.63 -20.34
CA ALA A 116 -13.35 14.25 -19.02
C ALA A 116 -13.63 12.75 -18.94
N TYR A 117 -13.63 12.23 -17.73
CA TYR A 117 -14.00 10.86 -17.40
C TYR A 117 -15.12 10.88 -16.36
N VAL A 118 -16.14 10.04 -16.53
CA VAL A 118 -17.22 9.87 -15.55
C VAL A 118 -17.03 8.52 -14.87
N ASP A 119 -16.85 8.54 -13.56
CA ASP A 119 -16.70 7.31 -12.78
C ASP A 119 -18.07 6.67 -12.45
N ARG A 120 -18.06 5.49 -11.82
CA ARG A 120 -19.28 4.76 -11.45
C ARG A 120 -20.16 5.49 -10.45
N SER A 121 -19.62 6.45 -9.71
CA SER A 121 -20.39 7.31 -8.80
C SER A 121 -20.96 8.55 -9.49
N SER A 122 -20.79 8.66 -10.82
CA SER A 122 -21.16 9.81 -11.66
C SER A 122 -20.37 11.07 -11.37
N GLU A 123 -19.23 10.97 -10.69
CA GLU A 123 -18.31 12.08 -10.51
C GLU A 123 -17.52 12.30 -11.81
N VAL A 124 -17.29 13.55 -12.18
CA VAL A 124 -16.65 13.91 -13.46
C VAL A 124 -15.24 14.41 -13.22
N TRP A 125 -14.27 13.72 -13.75
CA TRP A 125 -12.84 13.99 -13.60
C TRP A 125 -12.30 14.66 -14.85
N PHE A 126 -11.61 15.79 -14.70
CA PHE A 126 -11.14 16.60 -15.81
C PHE A 126 -9.67 16.34 -16.14
N GLU A 127 -9.41 16.12 -17.42
CA GLU A 127 -8.05 16.12 -17.97
C GLU A 127 -7.62 17.55 -18.27
N GLN A 128 -6.62 18.05 -17.55
CA GLN A 128 -6.04 19.37 -17.72
C GLN A 128 -4.52 19.30 -17.67
N GLU A 129 -3.84 20.16 -18.45
CA GLU A 129 -2.36 20.24 -18.47
C GLU A 129 -1.82 21.04 -17.29
N GLU A 130 -2.26 20.74 -16.06
CA GLU A 130 -1.73 21.32 -14.83
C GLU A 130 -0.94 20.23 -14.07
N PRO A 131 0.39 20.39 -13.93
CA PRO A 131 1.22 19.35 -13.34
C PRO A 131 0.82 18.97 -11.91
N GLY A 132 0.55 17.67 -11.69
CA GLY A 132 0.19 17.12 -10.38
C GLY A 132 -1.16 17.56 -9.86
N VAL A 133 -1.97 18.21 -10.67
CA VAL A 133 -3.31 18.67 -10.27
C VAL A 133 -4.36 17.89 -11.04
N VAL A 134 -5.41 17.49 -10.33
CA VAL A 134 -6.63 16.92 -10.91
C VAL A 134 -7.82 17.63 -10.30
N ALA A 135 -8.72 18.12 -11.14
CA ALA A 135 -10.01 18.63 -10.69
C ALA A 135 -11.12 17.63 -11.02
N HIS A 136 -12.09 17.51 -10.13
CA HIS A 136 -13.27 16.69 -10.36
C HIS A 136 -14.52 17.40 -9.85
N PHE A 137 -15.66 17.05 -10.43
CA PHE A 137 -16.94 17.68 -10.21
C PHE A 137 -18.00 16.67 -9.79
N ASN A 138 -18.67 16.96 -8.70
CA ASN A 138 -19.84 16.19 -8.27
C ASN A 138 -21.12 16.84 -8.81
N PRO A 139 -21.80 16.20 -9.80
CA PRO A 139 -22.96 16.82 -10.43
C PRO A 139 -24.20 16.95 -9.52
N PHE A 140 -24.28 16.17 -8.45
CA PHE A 140 -25.41 16.19 -7.54
C PHE A 140 -25.30 17.30 -6.47
N THR A 141 -24.08 17.66 -6.10
CA THR A 141 -23.82 18.73 -5.13
C THR A 141 -23.42 20.05 -5.78
N GLY A 142 -23.03 20.02 -7.06
CA GLY A 142 -22.50 21.18 -7.79
C GLY A 142 -21.10 21.60 -7.35
N VAL A 143 -20.40 20.76 -6.58
CA VAL A 143 -19.08 21.08 -5.99
C VAL A 143 -17.98 20.60 -6.92
N VAL A 144 -17.02 21.48 -7.20
CA VAL A 144 -15.72 21.15 -7.81
C VAL A 144 -14.70 20.97 -6.71
N THR A 145 -13.92 19.92 -6.79
CA THR A 145 -12.81 19.63 -5.87
C THR A 145 -11.50 19.63 -6.65
N ARG A 146 -10.45 20.18 -6.06
CA ARG A 146 -9.10 20.19 -6.60
C ARG A 146 -8.20 19.31 -5.75
N GLU A 147 -7.60 18.31 -6.38
CA GLU A 147 -6.62 17.42 -5.78
C GLU A 147 -5.21 17.79 -6.22
N GLN A 148 -4.27 17.82 -5.26
CA GLN A 148 -2.86 18.04 -5.52
C GLN A 148 -2.08 16.77 -5.24
N ILE A 149 -1.43 16.22 -6.26
CA ILE A 149 -0.54 15.07 -6.14
C ILE A 149 0.90 15.56 -6.11
N LEU A 150 1.67 15.06 -5.15
CA LEU A 150 3.11 15.31 -5.11
C LEU A 150 3.78 14.58 -6.29
N ILE A 151 4.47 15.32 -7.14
CA ILE A 151 5.19 14.79 -8.28
C ILE A 151 6.69 14.88 -7.98
N GLU A 152 7.38 13.75 -8.15
CA GLU A 152 8.83 13.73 -8.16
C GLU A 152 9.33 14.15 -9.55
N TYR A 153 9.76 15.38 -9.69
CA TYR A 153 10.24 15.92 -10.96
C TYR A 153 11.74 15.74 -11.13
N SER A 154 12.15 15.06 -12.18
CA SER A 154 13.53 15.13 -12.68
C SER A 154 13.71 16.02 -13.92
N ASN A 155 12.70 16.33 -14.69
CA ASN A 155 12.74 17.32 -15.78
C ASN A 155 11.36 17.46 -16.50
N PRO A 156 10.66 18.60 -16.39
CA PRO A 156 9.35 18.80 -17.01
C PRO A 156 9.37 18.88 -18.53
N GLU A 157 10.50 19.26 -19.14
CA GLU A 157 10.57 19.54 -20.56
C GLU A 157 10.74 18.31 -21.46
N ARG A 158 11.19 17.18 -20.93
CA ARG A 158 11.60 16.02 -21.75
C ARG A 158 10.56 14.92 -21.95
N SER A 159 9.48 14.89 -21.21
CA SER A 159 8.39 13.95 -21.47
C SER A 159 7.09 14.48 -20.90
N ARG A 160 6.08 14.62 -21.74
CA ARG A 160 4.70 14.88 -21.34
C ARG A 160 4.03 13.53 -21.09
N PRO A 161 3.99 13.02 -19.85
CA PRO A 161 3.23 11.81 -19.58
C PRO A 161 1.76 12.12 -19.83
N ALA A 162 1.10 11.24 -20.54
CA ALA A 162 -0.30 11.37 -20.82
C ALA A 162 -1.10 11.30 -19.51
N PHE A 163 -2.20 12.05 -19.45
CA PHE A 163 -3.19 11.93 -18.41
C PHE A 163 -3.96 10.61 -18.60
N HIS A 164 -4.13 9.86 -17.52
CA HIS A 164 -4.92 8.64 -17.52
C HIS A 164 -5.83 8.55 -16.31
N ILE A 165 -7.09 8.22 -16.56
CA ILE A 165 -8.01 7.76 -15.53
C ILE A 165 -8.49 6.38 -15.93
N HIS A 166 -8.51 5.47 -14.98
CA HIS A 166 -8.98 4.12 -15.16
C HIS A 166 -9.68 3.62 -13.91
N GLU A 167 -10.92 3.20 -14.05
CA GLU A 167 -11.65 2.54 -12.98
C GLU A 167 -11.58 1.03 -13.18
N ASP A 168 -10.96 0.34 -12.23
CA ASP A 168 -10.73 -1.09 -12.36
C ASP A 168 -11.96 -1.92 -11.97
N VAL A 169 -11.89 -3.23 -12.20
CA VAL A 169 -12.99 -4.15 -11.89
C VAL A 169 -13.28 -4.29 -10.39
N ASN A 170 -12.35 -3.88 -9.53
CA ASN A 170 -12.49 -3.91 -8.08
C ASN A 170 -13.08 -2.59 -7.53
N GLY A 171 -13.34 -1.62 -8.40
CA GLY A 171 -13.94 -0.33 -8.04
C GLY A 171 -12.93 0.72 -7.59
N TYR A 172 -11.62 0.50 -7.78
CA TYR A 172 -10.63 1.54 -7.54
C TYR A 172 -10.52 2.46 -8.75
N LEU A 173 -10.64 3.75 -8.51
CA LEU A 173 -10.37 4.78 -9.52
C LEU A 173 -8.90 5.16 -9.45
N TRP A 174 -8.16 4.83 -10.50
CA TRP A 174 -6.75 5.13 -10.68
C TRP A 174 -6.57 6.39 -11.49
N VAL A 175 -5.73 7.30 -11.02
CA VAL A 175 -5.51 8.60 -11.64
C VAL A 175 -4.01 8.82 -11.82
N HIS A 176 -3.64 9.11 -13.06
CA HIS A 176 -2.32 9.55 -13.45
C HIS A 176 -2.44 10.95 -14.04
N PRO A 177 -2.13 12.01 -13.28
CA PRO A 177 -2.28 13.38 -13.73
C PRO A 177 -1.22 13.75 -14.75
N TYR A 178 -1.43 14.87 -15.42
CA TYR A 178 -0.39 15.49 -16.23
C TYR A 178 0.86 15.73 -15.38
N GLY A 179 2.04 15.46 -15.94
CA GLY A 179 3.31 15.61 -15.22
C GLY A 179 3.76 14.37 -14.45
N GLY A 180 2.91 13.38 -14.25
CA GLY A 180 3.25 12.12 -13.59
C GLY A 180 2.64 11.96 -12.21
N GLY A 181 3.03 10.91 -11.54
CA GLY A 181 2.43 10.44 -10.30
C GLY A 181 1.27 9.48 -10.57
N PHE A 182 1.18 8.40 -9.82
CA PHE A 182 0.10 7.44 -9.93
C PHE A 182 -0.59 7.31 -8.57
N SER A 183 -1.88 7.51 -8.56
CA SER A 183 -2.68 7.57 -7.34
C SER A 183 -3.98 6.80 -7.52
N TYR A 184 -4.60 6.41 -6.42
CA TYR A 184 -5.98 5.93 -6.42
C TYR A 184 -6.85 6.85 -5.57
N PHE A 185 -8.12 6.99 -5.95
CA PHE A 185 -9.08 7.74 -5.15
C PHE A 185 -9.59 6.87 -3.99
N ASP A 186 -9.42 7.36 -2.78
CA ASP A 186 -9.95 6.75 -1.55
C ASP A 186 -11.31 7.38 -1.25
N PRO A 187 -12.43 6.67 -1.44
CA PRO A 187 -13.77 7.24 -1.26
C PRO A 187 -14.09 7.53 0.21
N GLN A 188 -13.40 6.90 1.17
CA GLN A 188 -13.59 7.17 2.61
C GLN A 188 -12.90 8.47 3.00
N LYS A 189 -11.69 8.69 2.52
CA LYS A 189 -10.92 9.91 2.75
C LYS A 189 -11.30 11.04 1.79
N LYS A 190 -12.06 10.73 0.73
CA LYS A 190 -12.44 11.65 -0.35
C LYS A 190 -11.25 12.40 -0.94
N ARG A 191 -10.14 11.69 -1.16
CA ARG A 191 -8.91 12.27 -1.72
C ARG A 191 -8.11 11.23 -2.50
N LEU A 192 -7.25 11.72 -3.37
CA LEU A 192 -6.26 10.90 -4.06
C LEU A 192 -5.14 10.50 -3.09
N VAL A 193 -4.82 9.21 -3.08
CA VAL A 193 -3.74 8.62 -2.29
C VAL A 193 -2.65 8.15 -3.24
N PRO A 194 -1.41 8.64 -3.09
CA PRO A 194 -0.30 8.18 -3.91
C PRO A 194 -0.09 6.66 -3.78
N PHE A 195 0.09 6.00 -4.91
CA PHE A 195 0.30 4.55 -4.98
C PHE A 195 1.76 4.18 -5.19
N TYR A 196 2.64 5.10 -5.21
CA TYR A 196 4.06 4.81 -5.34
C TYR A 196 4.80 5.23 -4.08
N ASN A 197 6.03 4.87 -4.05
CA ASN A 197 6.91 5.04 -2.91
C ASN A 197 7.06 6.47 -2.49
N GLY A 198 7.11 6.68 -1.20
CA GLY A 198 7.53 7.94 -0.65
C GLY A 198 8.93 8.33 -1.11
N LEU A 199 9.20 9.63 -1.10
CA LEU A 199 10.52 10.20 -1.30
C LEU A 199 11.55 9.41 -0.46
N GLY A 200 12.52 8.76 -1.14
CA GLY A 200 13.63 8.05 -0.49
C GLY A 200 13.59 6.53 -0.52
N SER A 201 12.54 5.88 -0.99
CA SER A 201 12.57 4.43 -1.15
C SER A 201 13.17 4.04 -2.51
N ARG A 202 14.45 3.63 -2.50
CA ARG A 202 15.19 3.25 -3.71
C ARG A 202 14.70 1.98 -4.39
N ASP A 203 13.92 1.16 -3.71
CA ASP A 203 13.60 -0.20 -4.16
C ASP A 203 12.23 -0.40 -4.75
N TRP A 204 11.42 0.61 -4.74
CA TRP A 204 10.13 0.48 -5.39
C TRP A 204 10.26 0.72 -6.88
N ARG A 205 9.67 -0.16 -7.61
CA ARG A 205 9.99 -0.37 -9.01
C ARG A 205 8.96 0.23 -9.95
N PHE A 206 7.93 0.86 -9.41
CA PHE A 206 6.93 1.51 -10.25
C PHE A 206 7.47 2.78 -10.90
N SER A 207 7.18 2.92 -12.16
CA SER A 207 7.41 4.19 -12.85
C SER A 207 6.32 5.17 -12.48
N ASN A 208 6.69 6.40 -12.12
CA ASN A 208 5.74 7.50 -11.93
C ASN A 208 5.20 8.05 -13.26
N LYS A 209 5.56 7.45 -14.39
CA LYS A 209 5.13 7.83 -15.72
C LYS A 209 4.50 6.64 -16.42
N ILE A 210 3.19 6.74 -16.67
CA ILE A 210 2.38 5.70 -17.27
C ILE A 210 1.88 6.19 -18.62
N HIS A 211 1.98 5.35 -19.64
CA HIS A 211 1.41 5.60 -20.96
C HIS A 211 -0.04 5.15 -21.08
N SER A 212 -0.36 4.04 -20.46
CA SER A 212 -1.72 3.49 -20.45
C SER A 212 -1.88 2.49 -19.31
N ALA A 213 -3.12 2.27 -18.90
CA ALA A 213 -3.48 1.25 -17.93
C ALA A 213 -4.75 0.52 -18.38
N PHE A 214 -4.88 -0.76 -18.04
CA PHE A 214 -6.10 -1.53 -18.29
C PHE A 214 -6.24 -2.65 -17.25
N SER A 215 -7.48 -3.09 -17.01
CA SER A 215 -7.76 -4.25 -16.16
C SER A 215 -8.01 -5.49 -17.02
N ASP A 216 -7.36 -6.61 -16.67
CA ASP A 216 -7.62 -7.89 -17.32
C ASP A 216 -8.90 -8.57 -16.78
N LYS A 217 -9.30 -9.67 -17.40
CA LYS A 217 -10.49 -10.44 -16.99
C LYS A 217 -10.36 -11.07 -15.60
N GLN A 218 -9.15 -11.20 -15.07
CA GLN A 218 -8.87 -11.71 -13.72
C GLN A 218 -8.87 -10.59 -12.67
N GLY A 219 -9.08 -9.34 -13.08
CA GLY A 219 -9.10 -8.18 -12.21
C GLY A 219 -7.74 -7.60 -11.87
N ASN A 220 -6.66 -8.01 -12.55
CA ASN A 220 -5.37 -7.37 -12.37
C ASN A 220 -5.31 -6.06 -13.18
N LEU A 221 -4.68 -5.03 -12.60
CA LEU A 221 -4.36 -3.80 -13.31
C LEU A 221 -2.98 -3.93 -13.97
N TRP A 222 -2.93 -3.68 -15.26
CA TRP A 222 -1.71 -3.64 -16.05
C TRP A 222 -1.38 -2.20 -16.43
N MET A 223 -0.12 -1.82 -16.31
CA MET A 223 0.37 -0.48 -16.59
C MET A 223 1.54 -0.54 -17.55
N CYS A 224 1.42 0.16 -18.68
CA CYS A 224 2.52 0.41 -19.59
C CYS A 224 3.30 1.62 -19.10
N THR A 225 4.53 1.42 -18.65
CA THR A 225 5.31 2.49 -18.07
C THR A 225 6.32 3.06 -19.07
N HIS A 226 6.75 4.30 -18.84
CA HIS A 226 7.68 4.98 -19.74
C HIS A 226 9.08 4.33 -19.78
N SER A 227 9.56 3.85 -18.66
CA SER A 227 10.97 3.43 -18.54
C SER A 227 11.19 2.07 -17.87
N LYS A 228 10.13 1.44 -17.36
CA LYS A 228 10.22 0.18 -16.60
C LYS A 228 9.43 -0.97 -17.23
N GLY A 229 8.99 -0.79 -18.47
CA GLY A 229 8.26 -1.81 -19.22
C GLY A 229 6.82 -1.97 -18.75
N LEU A 230 6.36 -3.21 -18.63
CA LEU A 230 5.00 -3.56 -18.26
C LEU A 230 4.95 -3.96 -16.78
N GLU A 231 4.15 -3.26 -16.02
CA GLU A 231 3.95 -3.52 -14.58
C GLU A 231 2.54 -4.07 -14.32
N LYS A 232 2.43 -4.95 -13.33
CA LYS A 232 1.18 -5.61 -12.95
C LYS A 232 0.87 -5.38 -11.48
N VAL A 233 -0.32 -4.85 -11.20
CA VAL A 233 -0.90 -4.80 -9.85
C VAL A 233 -1.89 -5.95 -9.70
N THR A 234 -1.67 -6.79 -8.71
CA THR A 234 -2.55 -7.91 -8.39
C THR A 234 -3.24 -7.63 -7.06
N TYR A 235 -4.55 -7.56 -7.06
CA TYR A 235 -5.35 -7.40 -5.85
C TYR A 235 -5.54 -8.76 -5.19
N ARG A 236 -4.57 -9.15 -4.39
CA ARG A 236 -4.75 -10.29 -3.50
C ARG A 236 -5.00 -9.72 -2.11
N ASN A 237 -6.01 -10.21 -1.44
CA ASN A 237 -6.08 -10.12 0.00
C ASN A 237 -4.93 -10.95 0.54
N VAL A 238 -3.76 -10.33 0.65
CA VAL A 238 -2.59 -10.97 1.25
C VAL A 238 -2.81 -10.86 2.75
N PRO A 239 -3.05 -11.97 3.46
CA PRO A 239 -3.28 -11.94 4.91
C PRO A 239 -1.98 -11.61 5.69
N PHE A 240 -0.96 -11.13 4.98
CA PHE A 240 0.32 -10.77 5.55
C PHE A 240 0.57 -9.27 5.38
N SER A 241 0.91 -8.61 6.48
CA SER A 241 1.46 -7.25 6.47
C SER A 241 2.97 -7.30 6.68
N MET A 242 3.71 -6.47 5.97
CA MET A 242 5.13 -6.31 6.16
C MET A 242 5.38 -5.26 7.26
N MET A 243 6.19 -5.61 8.24
CA MET A 243 6.68 -4.70 9.26
C MET A 243 8.20 -4.62 9.19
N THR A 244 8.73 -3.42 9.05
CA THR A 244 10.17 -3.16 9.00
C THR A 244 10.57 -2.37 10.24
N PRO A 245 11.45 -2.87 11.10
CA PRO A 245 11.85 -2.20 12.33
C PRO A 245 12.40 -0.78 12.13
N VAL A 246 13.17 -0.56 11.05
CA VAL A 246 13.70 0.75 10.68
C VAL A 246 13.40 1.00 9.20
N PRO A 247 12.21 1.55 8.87
CA PRO A 247 11.78 1.71 7.47
C PRO A 247 12.71 2.54 6.59
N GLN A 248 13.46 3.48 7.18
CA GLN A 248 14.37 4.37 6.47
C GLN A 248 15.67 3.68 6.02
N GLU A 249 15.96 2.49 6.55
CA GLU A 249 17.20 1.75 6.32
C GLU A 249 16.92 0.33 5.82
N TYR A 250 16.26 0.22 4.68
CA TYR A 250 15.67 -1.03 4.17
C TYR A 250 16.68 -2.22 4.11
N GLU A 251 17.88 -2.03 3.64
CA GLU A 251 18.92 -3.08 3.52
C GLU A 251 19.98 -3.00 4.62
N SER A 252 19.60 -2.70 5.85
CA SER A 252 20.56 -2.61 6.96
C SER A 252 20.42 -3.79 7.93
N LEU A 253 21.47 -4.00 8.75
CA LEU A 253 21.46 -4.96 9.85
C LEU A 253 20.33 -4.70 10.86
N HIS A 254 19.82 -3.46 10.89
CA HIS A 254 18.70 -3.01 11.71
C HIS A 254 17.34 -3.62 11.30
N ASN A 255 17.29 -4.30 10.14
CA ASN A 255 16.11 -4.97 9.61
C ASN A 255 16.31 -6.48 9.42
N GLU A 256 17.49 -7.04 9.73
CA GLU A 256 17.69 -8.48 9.77
C GLU A 256 17.16 -9.08 11.07
N ILE A 257 15.92 -9.60 11.03
CA ILE A 257 15.26 -10.20 12.18
C ILE A 257 15.82 -11.61 12.43
N ARG A 258 16.18 -11.92 13.66
CA ARG A 258 16.73 -13.20 14.10
C ARG A 258 15.81 -13.95 15.06
N ALA A 259 15.04 -13.23 15.86
CA ALA A 259 14.15 -13.82 16.85
C ALA A 259 12.82 -13.09 16.91
N LEU A 260 11.75 -13.82 17.10
CA LEU A 260 10.40 -13.29 17.28
C LEU A 260 9.69 -14.06 18.40
N CYS A 261 9.00 -13.35 19.27
CA CYS A 261 8.13 -13.91 20.28
C CYS A 261 6.96 -12.95 20.53
N GLU A 262 5.75 -13.45 20.55
CA GLU A 262 4.61 -12.73 21.09
C GLU A 262 4.36 -13.20 22.52
N ASP A 263 4.35 -12.27 23.46
CA ASP A 263 4.09 -12.59 24.87
C ASP A 263 2.57 -12.69 25.15
N LYS A 264 2.21 -13.17 26.33
CA LYS A 264 0.80 -13.34 26.74
C LYS A 264 0.03 -12.02 26.85
N GLN A 265 0.72 -10.90 26.86
CA GLN A 265 0.13 -9.55 26.82
C GLN A 265 -0.06 -9.04 25.40
N GLY A 266 0.36 -9.81 24.38
CA GLY A 266 0.29 -9.45 22.96
C GLY A 266 1.45 -8.55 22.49
N ASN A 267 2.46 -8.30 23.33
CA ASN A 267 3.63 -7.56 22.88
C ASN A 267 4.50 -8.44 21.99
N LEU A 268 4.99 -7.87 20.91
CA LEU A 268 5.90 -8.53 19.98
C LEU A 268 7.34 -8.16 20.31
N TRP A 269 8.13 -9.16 20.66
CA TRP A 269 9.56 -9.09 20.92
C TRP A 269 10.33 -9.41 19.65
N VAL A 270 11.14 -8.49 19.18
CA VAL A 270 11.84 -8.57 17.89
C VAL A 270 13.34 -8.47 18.12
N GLY A 271 14.03 -9.59 18.05
CA GLY A 271 15.50 -9.65 18.09
C GLY A 271 16.09 -9.37 16.72
N VAL A 272 16.89 -8.34 16.60
CA VAL A 272 17.48 -7.87 15.35
C VAL A 272 19.00 -8.11 15.37
N LYS A 273 19.60 -8.29 14.19
CA LYS A 273 21.04 -8.60 14.04
C LYS A 273 21.95 -7.46 14.51
N ASP A 274 21.45 -6.25 14.59
CA ASP A 274 22.15 -5.10 15.19
C ASP A 274 22.40 -5.25 16.71
N GLY A 275 21.83 -6.28 17.33
CA GLY A 275 21.91 -6.57 18.77
C GLY A 275 20.81 -5.92 19.58
N ILE A 276 19.92 -5.16 18.97
CA ILE A 276 18.82 -4.49 19.67
C ILE A 276 17.60 -5.39 19.72
N LEU A 277 17.07 -5.61 20.93
CA LEU A 277 15.82 -6.32 21.15
C LEU A 277 14.67 -5.31 21.27
N ARG A 278 13.92 -5.14 20.17
CA ARG A 278 12.81 -4.18 20.05
C ARG A 278 11.51 -4.79 20.52
N ILE A 279 10.67 -3.96 21.14
CA ILE A 279 9.36 -4.37 21.63
C ILE A 279 8.26 -3.48 21.03
N TYR A 280 7.21 -4.12 20.54
CA TYR A 280 6.00 -3.49 20.00
C TYR A 280 4.80 -3.97 20.80
N ASP A 281 3.79 -3.12 20.98
CA ASP A 281 2.54 -3.54 21.65
C ASP A 281 1.65 -4.41 20.74
N ALA A 282 0.46 -4.77 21.24
CA ALA A 282 -0.50 -5.59 20.51
C ALA A 282 -0.95 -4.95 19.18
N ASP A 283 -0.96 -3.62 19.11
CA ASP A 283 -1.27 -2.85 17.90
C ASP A 283 -0.05 -2.66 16.97
N ARG A 284 1.07 -3.29 17.31
CA ARG A 284 2.36 -3.19 16.60
C ARG A 284 2.98 -1.79 16.64
N THR A 285 2.60 -0.99 17.66
CA THR A 285 3.24 0.31 17.93
C THR A 285 4.54 0.09 18.69
N TYR A 286 5.61 0.73 18.22
CA TYR A 286 6.95 0.62 18.86
C TYR A 286 6.96 1.23 20.26
N LYS A 287 7.37 0.43 21.25
CA LYS A 287 7.45 0.82 22.68
C LYS A 287 8.88 1.14 23.12
N GLY A 288 9.86 0.71 22.36
CA GLY A 288 11.27 0.82 22.74
C GLY A 288 12.02 -0.51 22.60
N TYR A 289 13.14 -0.59 23.26
CA TYR A 289 13.99 -1.79 23.33
C TYR A 289 14.26 -2.16 24.79
N LEU A 290 14.60 -3.44 25.01
CA LEU A 290 15.01 -3.90 26.33
C LEU A 290 16.39 -3.33 26.67
N THR A 291 16.48 -2.61 27.77
CA THR A 291 17.74 -2.05 28.28
C THR A 291 18.45 -3.00 29.23
N GLU A 292 19.75 -2.75 29.51
CA GLU A 292 20.52 -3.53 30.51
C GLU A 292 19.92 -3.49 31.91
N ASN A 293 19.18 -2.43 32.23
CA ASN A 293 18.47 -2.28 33.49
C ASN A 293 17.11 -3.01 33.52
N GLY A 294 16.76 -3.74 32.45
CA GLY A 294 15.51 -4.48 32.34
C GLY A 294 14.27 -3.61 32.06
N ILE A 295 14.46 -2.38 31.68
CA ILE A 295 13.34 -1.46 31.33
C ILE A 295 13.16 -1.44 29.82
N ILE A 296 11.92 -1.49 29.36
CA ILE A 296 11.59 -1.21 27.96
C ILE A 296 11.51 0.30 27.79
N SER A 297 12.41 0.87 26.98
CA SER A 297 12.55 2.31 26.79
C SER A 297 13.11 2.64 25.41
N THR A 298 12.89 3.86 24.96
CA THR A 298 13.53 4.41 23.74
C THR A 298 14.89 5.05 24.02
N VAL A 299 15.29 5.12 25.30
CA VAL A 299 16.57 5.69 25.77
C VAL A 299 17.25 4.71 26.71
N GLY A 300 18.59 4.77 26.77
CA GLY A 300 19.41 3.91 27.63
C GLY A 300 20.29 2.94 26.84
N THR A 301 21.08 2.14 27.55
CA THR A 301 21.95 1.12 26.94
C THR A 301 21.11 -0.13 26.62
N PRO A 302 21.05 -0.61 25.37
CA PRO A 302 20.37 -1.84 25.02
C PRO A 302 20.97 -3.04 25.80
N VAL A 303 20.13 -4.03 26.11
CA VAL A 303 20.60 -5.28 26.68
C VAL A 303 21.64 -5.92 25.74
N LYS A 304 22.75 -6.36 26.32
CA LYS A 304 23.86 -6.91 25.54
C LYS A 304 23.52 -8.30 24.98
N GLY A 305 23.91 -8.54 23.74
CA GLY A 305 23.78 -9.82 23.02
C GLY A 305 22.71 -9.82 21.96
N THR A 306 23.07 -10.36 20.78
CA THR A 306 22.13 -10.54 19.68
C THR A 306 21.19 -11.71 19.98
N ALA A 307 19.88 -11.43 20.10
CA ALA A 307 18.88 -12.46 20.34
C ALA A 307 18.69 -13.35 19.09
N TYR A 308 18.80 -14.66 19.26
CA TYR A 308 18.61 -15.67 18.22
C TYR A 308 17.33 -16.47 18.41
N PHE A 309 16.84 -16.56 19.64
CA PHE A 309 15.57 -17.18 19.96
C PHE A 309 14.97 -16.56 21.21
N ILE A 310 13.65 -16.47 21.27
CA ILE A 310 12.92 -15.90 22.40
C ILE A 310 11.68 -16.75 22.63
N ILE A 311 11.39 -17.08 23.87
CA ILE A 311 10.12 -17.67 24.29
C ILE A 311 9.59 -16.97 25.53
N GLN A 312 8.28 -17.03 25.73
CA GLN A 312 7.70 -16.88 27.05
C GLN A 312 7.28 -18.26 27.57
N ASP A 313 7.76 -18.65 28.73
CA ASP A 313 7.42 -19.94 29.31
C ASP A 313 5.98 -19.95 29.92
N SER A 314 5.58 -21.13 30.37
CA SER A 314 4.27 -21.33 30.99
C SER A 314 4.05 -20.46 32.26
N LYS A 315 5.13 -20.10 32.94
CA LYS A 315 5.15 -19.25 34.14
C LYS A 315 5.19 -17.75 33.85
N GLY A 316 5.28 -17.37 32.52
CA GLY A 316 5.31 -15.98 32.06
C GLY A 316 6.71 -15.35 32.02
N VAL A 317 7.76 -16.13 32.25
CA VAL A 317 9.15 -15.66 32.16
C VAL A 317 9.58 -15.60 30.69
N ILE A 318 10.21 -14.51 30.28
CA ILE A 318 10.80 -14.38 28.93
C ILE A 318 12.25 -14.93 29.00
N TRP A 319 12.53 -15.86 28.10
CA TRP A 319 13.84 -16.44 27.90
C TRP A 319 14.42 -15.96 26.58
N ILE A 320 15.64 -15.43 26.62
CA ILE A 320 16.29 -14.85 25.44
C ILE A 320 17.61 -15.59 25.23
N ALA A 321 17.68 -16.38 24.18
CA ALA A 321 18.89 -17.05 23.71
C ALA A 321 19.75 -16.08 22.90
N THR A 322 21.00 -15.88 23.25
CA THR A 322 21.87 -14.90 22.59
C THR A 322 23.10 -15.55 21.97
N LYS A 323 23.63 -14.92 20.93
CA LYS A 323 24.91 -15.29 20.34
C LYS A 323 26.04 -14.58 21.09
N GLY A 324 26.84 -15.38 21.80
CA GLY A 324 28.05 -14.94 22.51
C GLY A 324 27.83 -14.41 23.94
N ASP A 325 26.59 -14.09 24.31
CA ASP A 325 26.27 -13.50 25.62
C ASP A 325 25.34 -14.38 26.48
N GLY A 326 25.29 -15.70 26.20
CA GLY A 326 24.61 -16.70 26.99
C GLY A 326 23.10 -16.69 26.92
N LEU A 327 22.45 -17.09 28.00
CA LEU A 327 20.98 -17.14 28.12
C LEU A 327 20.52 -16.08 29.13
N ILE A 328 19.52 -15.28 28.75
CA ILE A 328 18.92 -14.27 29.62
C ILE A 328 17.55 -14.75 30.07
N ARG A 329 17.29 -14.68 31.35
CA ARG A 329 15.98 -14.83 31.98
C ARG A 329 15.47 -13.45 32.36
N ALA A 330 14.28 -13.08 31.86
CA ALA A 330 13.63 -11.81 32.13
C ALA A 330 12.27 -12.05 32.82
N GLU A 331 12.20 -11.70 34.10
CA GLU A 331 11.01 -11.83 34.95
C GLU A 331 10.34 -10.47 35.08
N ALA A 332 9.05 -10.40 34.72
CA ALA A 332 8.30 -9.15 34.81
C ALA A 332 8.22 -8.67 36.27
N THR A 333 8.60 -7.43 36.53
CA THR A 333 8.52 -6.80 37.85
C THR A 333 7.27 -5.95 38.03
N SER A 334 6.50 -5.75 36.98
CA SER A 334 5.25 -5.00 36.99
C SER A 334 4.20 -5.64 36.09
N LEU A 335 2.93 -5.43 36.38
CA LEU A 335 1.81 -5.89 35.56
C LEU A 335 1.76 -5.19 34.20
N SER A 336 2.41 -4.04 34.06
CA SER A 336 2.46 -3.30 32.77
C SER A 336 3.37 -3.96 31.71
N GLY A 337 4.19 -4.95 32.10
CA GLY A 337 5.13 -5.58 31.17
C GLY A 337 6.23 -4.64 30.64
N MET A 338 6.49 -3.53 31.33
CA MET A 338 7.49 -2.53 30.89
C MET A 338 8.81 -2.62 31.66
N SER A 339 8.88 -3.46 32.69
CA SER A 339 10.08 -3.65 33.50
C SER A 339 10.28 -5.11 33.89
N TYR A 340 11.54 -5.55 33.85
CA TYR A 340 11.96 -6.92 34.06
C TYR A 340 13.18 -6.99 34.98
N LYS A 341 13.24 -8.01 35.82
CA LYS A 341 14.47 -8.42 36.49
C LYS A 341 15.22 -9.33 35.52
N LEU A 342 16.41 -8.94 35.12
CA LEU A 342 17.26 -9.72 34.24
C LEU A 342 18.24 -10.56 35.01
N THR A 343 18.32 -11.86 34.68
CA THR A 343 19.36 -12.77 35.15
C THR A 343 20.06 -13.35 33.94
N ARG A 344 21.39 -13.21 33.87
CA ARG A 344 22.19 -13.70 32.74
C ARG A 344 22.98 -14.94 33.19
N TYR A 345 22.89 -15.99 32.42
CA TYR A 345 23.62 -17.23 32.57
C TYR A 345 24.69 -17.35 31.51
N LEU A 346 25.92 -17.53 31.94
CA LEU A 346 27.09 -17.66 31.05
C LEU A 346 27.78 -19.00 31.28
N HIS A 347 28.52 -19.46 30.29
CA HIS A 347 29.48 -20.52 30.43
C HIS A 347 30.63 -20.08 31.35
N GLN A 348 30.97 -20.94 32.30
CA GLN A 348 32.11 -20.78 33.20
C GLN A 348 32.94 -22.08 33.17
N GLU A 349 34.22 -21.96 32.86
CA GLU A 349 35.07 -23.11 32.65
C GLU A 349 35.23 -23.97 33.91
N ASP A 350 35.33 -23.29 35.07
CA ASP A 350 35.50 -23.91 36.39
C ASP A 350 34.18 -24.37 37.04
N ASP A 351 33.03 -24.03 36.49
CA ASP A 351 31.70 -24.47 36.97
C ASP A 351 31.07 -25.45 35.98
N MET A 352 31.14 -26.76 36.28
CA MET A 352 30.54 -27.80 35.43
C MET A 352 29.00 -27.74 35.37
N TYR A 353 28.36 -26.99 36.29
CA TYR A 353 26.92 -26.76 36.28
C TYR A 353 26.54 -25.42 35.62
N SER A 354 27.49 -24.72 35.04
CA SER A 354 27.24 -23.57 34.22
C SER A 354 26.73 -23.97 32.81
N LEU A 355 26.25 -23.00 32.06
CA LEU A 355 25.89 -23.18 30.63
C LEU A 355 27.07 -23.77 29.84
N SER A 356 26.81 -24.70 28.92
CA SER A 356 27.88 -25.42 28.22
C SER A 356 28.61 -24.56 27.16
N ASP A 357 27.99 -23.51 26.63
CA ASP A 357 28.57 -22.54 25.68
C ASP A 357 27.74 -21.26 25.65
N ASN A 358 28.37 -20.10 25.43
CA ASN A 358 27.72 -18.80 25.40
C ASN A 358 26.94 -18.49 24.13
N ASN A 359 27.10 -19.30 23.07
CA ASN A 359 26.33 -19.17 21.85
C ASN A 359 25.07 -20.02 21.95
N VAL A 360 24.00 -19.45 22.47
CA VAL A 360 22.70 -20.12 22.60
C VAL A 360 21.84 -19.79 21.37
N TYR A 361 21.43 -20.84 20.65
CA TYR A 361 20.67 -20.71 19.39
C TYR A 361 19.19 -20.96 19.57
N CYS A 362 18.79 -21.76 20.56
CA CYS A 362 17.39 -22.06 20.83
C CYS A 362 17.16 -22.23 22.33
N VAL A 363 16.02 -21.84 22.80
CA VAL A 363 15.48 -22.13 24.12
C VAL A 363 14.09 -22.72 23.96
N TYR A 364 13.77 -23.77 24.73
CA TYR A 364 12.55 -24.53 24.60
C TYR A 364 12.00 -24.98 25.95
N GLU A 365 10.70 -24.86 26.19
CA GLU A 365 10.02 -25.41 27.36
C GLU A 365 9.35 -26.74 26.94
N ASP A 366 9.71 -27.83 27.64
CA ASP A 366 9.10 -29.15 27.42
C ASP A 366 7.74 -29.29 28.14
N HIS A 367 7.02 -30.38 27.84
CA HIS A 367 5.71 -30.66 28.43
C HIS A 367 5.67 -30.75 29.95
N ASN A 368 6.83 -30.89 30.60
CA ASN A 368 6.97 -30.93 32.06
C ASN A 368 7.34 -29.54 32.61
N GLY A 369 7.37 -28.49 31.77
CA GLY A 369 7.77 -27.13 32.17
C GLY A 369 9.28 -26.98 32.38
N ARG A 370 10.10 -27.91 31.85
CA ARG A 370 11.56 -27.83 31.94
C ARG A 370 12.10 -27.00 30.77
N ILE A 371 12.98 -26.09 31.08
CA ILE A 371 13.63 -25.24 30.09
C ILE A 371 14.89 -25.91 29.54
N TRP A 372 14.99 -26.01 28.24
CA TRP A 372 16.10 -26.53 27.47
C TRP A 372 16.80 -25.42 26.71
N ALA A 373 18.10 -25.49 26.58
CA ALA A 373 18.90 -24.56 25.78
C ALA A 373 19.83 -25.34 24.84
N ALA A 374 19.78 -25.02 23.56
CA ALA A 374 20.67 -25.53 22.53
C ALA A 374 21.82 -24.58 22.30
N THR A 375 23.05 -25.08 22.33
CA THR A 375 24.26 -24.28 22.17
C THR A 375 25.08 -24.71 20.98
N PHE A 376 25.86 -23.78 20.40
CA PHE A 376 26.62 -24.02 19.20
C PHE A 376 27.84 -24.93 19.39
N ALA A 377 28.45 -24.93 20.57
CA ALA A 377 29.64 -25.70 20.82
C ALA A 377 29.54 -26.65 22.02
N GLY A 378 28.43 -26.66 22.75
CA GLY A 378 28.24 -27.46 23.95
C GLY A 378 27.01 -28.36 23.96
N GLY A 379 26.39 -28.61 22.79
CA GLY A 379 25.20 -29.44 22.64
C GLY A 379 23.99 -28.85 23.37
N ILE A 380 23.25 -29.67 24.10
CA ILE A 380 22.04 -29.24 24.81
C ILE A 380 22.26 -29.16 26.32
N ASN A 381 21.51 -28.27 26.93
CA ASN A 381 21.42 -28.08 28.38
C ASN A 381 19.96 -28.12 28.81
N TYR A 382 19.65 -28.62 30.02
CA TYR A 382 18.40 -28.32 30.65
C TYR A 382 18.61 -27.67 32.03
N LEU A 383 17.68 -26.82 32.44
CA LEU A 383 17.75 -26.09 33.69
C LEU A 383 17.06 -26.88 34.79
N THR A 384 17.68 -26.86 35.95
CA THR A 384 17.09 -27.33 37.23
C THR A 384 17.47 -26.36 38.32
N GLU A 385 16.81 -26.44 39.47
CA GLU A 385 17.15 -25.66 40.66
C GLU A 385 17.58 -26.61 41.76
N ASN A 386 18.64 -26.24 42.51
CA ASN A 386 19.03 -26.97 43.72
C ASN A 386 18.16 -26.55 44.92
N GLU A 387 18.38 -27.15 46.08
CA GLU A 387 17.65 -26.87 47.33
C GLU A 387 17.73 -25.40 47.78
N ASP A 388 18.79 -24.70 47.40
CA ASP A 388 19.01 -23.28 47.71
C ASP A 388 18.38 -22.34 46.62
N GLY A 389 17.71 -22.88 45.63
CA GLY A 389 17.13 -22.10 44.52
C GLY A 389 18.14 -21.61 43.48
N LYS A 390 19.39 -22.10 43.50
CA LYS A 390 20.39 -21.80 42.49
C LYS A 390 20.07 -22.59 41.22
N VAL A 391 20.02 -21.89 40.07
CA VAL A 391 19.86 -22.52 38.74
C VAL A 391 21.13 -23.28 38.37
N LEU A 392 20.97 -24.55 38.00
CA LEU A 392 22.00 -25.44 37.51
C LEU A 392 21.71 -25.86 36.09
N PHE A 393 22.73 -25.92 35.24
CA PHE A 393 22.63 -26.41 33.86
C PHE A 393 23.14 -27.86 33.81
N ILE A 394 22.25 -28.77 33.46
CA ILE A 394 22.57 -30.16 33.25
C ILE A 394 22.87 -30.38 31.79
N ASN A 395 24.10 -30.81 31.48
CA ASN A 395 24.64 -30.99 30.13
C ASN A 395 25.61 -32.16 30.08
N HIS A 396 26.29 -32.36 28.94
CA HIS A 396 27.25 -33.46 28.74
C HIS A 396 28.42 -33.45 29.73
N ARG A 397 28.76 -32.30 30.34
CA ARG A 397 29.87 -32.17 31.32
C ARG A 397 29.54 -32.79 32.67
N ASN A 398 28.26 -32.95 33.00
CA ASN A 398 27.81 -33.45 34.30
C ASN A 398 26.82 -34.63 34.19
N HIS A 399 25.53 -34.43 34.38
CA HIS A 399 24.57 -35.55 34.53
C HIS A 399 23.88 -35.98 33.23
N LEU A 400 24.07 -35.31 32.08
CA LEU A 400 23.52 -35.72 30.79
C LEU A 400 24.50 -36.66 30.04
N LYS A 401 24.92 -37.73 30.72
CA LYS A 401 26.01 -38.64 30.23
C LYS A 401 25.70 -39.44 28.99
N GLY A 402 24.48 -39.57 28.58
CA GLY A 402 24.10 -40.31 27.37
C GLY A 402 24.06 -39.43 26.10
N TYR A 403 24.32 -38.16 26.22
CA TYR A 403 24.28 -37.25 25.08
C TYR A 403 25.52 -37.43 24.19
N PRO A 404 25.36 -37.73 22.88
CA PRO A 404 26.46 -37.97 21.98
C PRO A 404 27.14 -36.67 21.52
N ILE A 405 27.95 -36.08 22.40
CA ILE A 405 28.51 -34.74 22.20
C ILE A 405 29.35 -34.59 20.93
N ASP A 406 30.20 -35.57 20.59
CA ASP A 406 31.11 -35.46 19.48
C ASP A 406 30.42 -35.25 18.12
N PRO A 407 29.38 -36.04 17.73
CA PRO A 407 28.62 -35.74 16.51
C PRO A 407 27.59 -34.63 16.68
N CYS A 408 27.19 -34.28 17.92
CA CYS A 408 26.07 -33.40 18.24
C CYS A 408 26.44 -32.17 19.06
N TYR A 409 27.68 -31.70 19.00
CA TYR A 409 28.13 -30.52 19.73
C TYR A 409 27.46 -29.22 19.25
N LYS A 410 27.04 -29.17 17.98
CA LYS A 410 26.27 -28.03 17.38
C LYS A 410 24.80 -28.32 17.45
N ALA A 411 24.12 -27.83 18.48
CA ALA A 411 22.66 -27.87 18.54
C ALA A 411 22.10 -26.49 18.21
N ARG A 412 21.20 -26.42 17.24
CA ARG A 412 20.61 -25.15 16.78
C ARG A 412 19.14 -25.02 17.10
N PHE A 413 18.44 -26.14 17.25
CA PHE A 413 17.01 -26.17 17.47
C PHE A 413 16.61 -27.32 18.37
N ILE A 414 15.62 -27.10 19.23
CA ILE A 414 14.98 -28.12 20.08
C ILE A 414 13.48 -28.00 19.93
N THR A 415 12.81 -29.13 19.78
CA THR A 415 11.36 -29.24 19.83
C THR A 415 10.97 -30.60 20.41
N SER A 416 9.67 -30.80 20.69
CA SER A 416 9.15 -32.13 21.06
C SER A 416 8.03 -32.58 20.13
N ASP A 417 7.88 -33.88 20.03
CA ASP A 417 6.69 -34.48 19.42
C ASP A 417 5.53 -34.60 20.42
N ASN A 418 4.37 -35.03 19.94
CA ASN A 418 3.17 -35.21 20.77
C ASN A 418 3.34 -36.30 21.85
N ASN A 419 4.37 -37.11 21.78
CA ASN A 419 4.70 -38.14 22.79
C ASN A 419 5.73 -37.64 23.84
N GLY A 420 6.12 -36.36 23.75
CA GLY A 420 7.09 -35.76 24.64
C GLY A 420 8.54 -36.10 24.34
N ARG A 421 8.85 -36.70 23.15
CA ARG A 421 10.22 -36.94 22.73
C ARG A 421 10.83 -35.65 22.22
N LEU A 422 12.04 -35.35 22.72
CA LEU A 422 12.82 -34.21 22.25
C LEU A 422 13.52 -34.53 20.93
N TRP A 423 13.41 -33.61 19.98
CA TRP A 423 14.13 -33.60 18.74
C TRP A 423 15.14 -32.46 18.77
N VAL A 424 16.38 -32.77 18.42
CA VAL A 424 17.50 -31.80 18.45
C VAL A 424 18.10 -31.75 17.06
N GLY A 425 18.22 -30.55 16.48
CA GLY A 425 18.74 -30.30 15.14
C GLY A 425 19.90 -29.30 15.13
#